data_0627c654f55385bafc2cdd66c6704ff1
#
_entry.id   0627c654f55385bafc2cdd66c6704ff1
#
_cell.length_a   1.000
_cell.length_b   1.000
_cell.length_c   1.000
_cell.angle_alpha   90.00
_cell.angle_beta   90.00
_cell.angle_gamma   90.00
#
_symmetry.space_group_name_H-M   'P 1'
#
loop_
_entity.id
_entity.type
_entity.pdbx_description
1 polymer ?
#
loop_
_entity_poly.entity_id
_entity_poly.type
_entity_poly.pdbx_seq_one_letter_code
_entity_poly.pdbx_strand_id
1 'polypeptide(L)'
;ERRQRGDTLGPLAGVPIAIKDVMCVRGGRTTCGSRILADYVAPYDATAVAKLRAADAVLLGKTNMDEFAMGSSNENSHFGPTRNPRDLDRVPGGSSGGSAAAVAADTAIAALGSDTGGSVRQPAGYCGIVGLKPTYGRVSRYGLVAFASSLDQIGPLTKDVEDAALLLGVISGHDASDATSADVEVPDYCQKLRAGVEGLTIGLPEQFFGEGLDAETAAAIEATASRLESAGAKLQNVSLPVAGHAEYCIGAYYVVATAEASANLSRYDGVRFGYRSGEASDLQQMYHQSRSEGFGDEVKRRIMLGTYVLSAGYYDAYYLKAQKVRTLIREDFSRAFTDCDLLLGPVSPTTAFCLGDKIDDPLQMYLNDIYTVTANLAGLPGVSVPVATAQNGLPIGAQLLAPAFAEETLLRAAHHIEQTA
;
A
#
# COMPACT_ATOMS: atom_id res chain seq x y z
N GLU A 1 8.51 33.76 6.05
CA GLU A 1 9.26 34.78 5.30
C GLU A 1 8.78 34.91 3.85
N ARG A 2 8.71 33.81 3.02
CA ARG A 2 8.24 33.88 1.61
C ARG A 2 6.84 34.46 1.53
N ARG A 3 5.88 33.98 2.35
CA ARG A 3 4.52 34.53 2.42
C ARG A 3 4.51 36.05 2.75
N GLN A 4 5.36 36.46 3.67
CA GLN A 4 5.45 37.89 4.06
C GLN A 4 6.03 38.76 2.92
N ARG A 5 6.87 38.21 2.04
CA ARG A 5 7.41 38.87 0.86
C ARG A 5 6.46 38.90 -0.33
N GLY A 6 5.31 38.22 -0.26
CA GLY A 6 4.37 38.08 -1.37
C GLY A 6 4.81 37.08 -2.45
N ASP A 7 5.77 36.20 -2.14
CA ASP A 7 6.22 35.17 -3.08
C ASP A 7 5.05 34.18 -3.37
N THR A 8 4.98 33.69 -4.61
CA THR A 8 4.05 32.58 -4.96
C THR A 8 4.45 31.33 -4.18
N LEU A 9 3.47 30.78 -3.46
CA LEU A 9 3.63 29.55 -2.70
C LEU A 9 3.06 28.35 -3.45
N GLY A 10 3.62 27.18 -3.21
CA GLY A 10 3.11 25.92 -3.75
C GLY A 10 1.76 25.50 -3.14
N PRO A 11 1.05 24.54 -3.77
CA PRO A 11 -0.30 24.13 -3.35
C PRO A 11 -0.36 23.49 -1.94
N LEU A 12 0.76 23.02 -1.41
CA LEU A 12 0.86 22.42 -0.08
C LEU A 12 1.59 23.30 0.94
N ALA A 13 1.63 24.62 0.69
CA ALA A 13 2.41 25.54 1.52
C ALA A 13 1.99 25.50 3.00
N GLY A 14 2.90 25.01 3.84
CA GLY A 14 2.72 24.91 5.29
C GLY A 14 1.93 23.68 5.74
N VAL A 15 1.50 22.79 4.83
CA VAL A 15 0.80 21.55 5.17
C VAL A 15 1.80 20.52 5.74
N PRO A 16 1.60 20.03 7.00
CA PRO A 16 2.48 19.03 7.58
C PRO A 16 2.13 17.63 7.08
N ILE A 17 3.11 16.97 6.44
CA ILE A 17 2.97 15.63 5.85
C ILE A 17 3.99 14.68 6.48
N ALA A 18 3.50 13.53 6.97
CA ALA A 18 4.34 12.47 7.49
C ALA A 18 4.80 11.52 6.37
N ILE A 19 5.99 10.95 6.50
CA ILE A 19 6.62 10.12 5.46
C ILE A 19 6.91 8.73 6.02
N LYS A 20 6.36 7.70 5.42
CA LYS A 20 6.70 6.30 5.77
C LYS A 20 8.21 6.08 5.67
N ASP A 21 8.78 5.38 6.66
CA ASP A 21 10.23 5.27 6.82
C ASP A 21 10.93 4.36 5.79
N VAL A 22 10.29 4.08 4.70
CA VAL A 22 10.83 3.39 3.50
C VAL A 22 11.29 4.36 2.41
N MET A 23 10.87 5.65 2.49
CA MET A 23 11.23 6.67 1.53
C MET A 23 12.42 7.49 2.01
N CYS A 24 13.41 7.69 1.14
CA CYS A 24 14.58 8.52 1.41
C CYS A 24 14.18 9.99 1.60
N VAL A 25 14.64 10.57 2.70
CA VAL A 25 14.56 12.00 2.99
C VAL A 25 15.97 12.50 3.24
N ARG A 26 16.48 13.39 2.39
CA ARG A 26 17.87 13.89 2.46
C ARG A 26 18.21 14.40 3.86
N GLY A 27 19.30 13.90 4.42
CA GLY A 27 19.79 14.26 5.74
C GLY A 27 19.00 13.65 6.91
N GLY A 28 17.92 12.90 6.63
CA GLY A 28 17.12 12.18 7.60
C GLY A 28 17.45 10.68 7.62
N ARG A 29 17.20 10.03 8.74
CA ARG A 29 17.29 8.57 8.82
C ARG A 29 16.20 7.94 7.95
N THR A 30 16.54 6.83 7.29
CA THR A 30 15.62 5.98 6.53
C THR A 30 15.89 4.53 6.91
N THR A 31 15.17 4.06 7.93
CA THR A 31 15.49 2.80 8.61
C THR A 31 14.73 1.60 8.07
N CYS A 32 13.63 1.82 7.35
CA CYS A 32 12.69 0.77 6.89
C CYS A 32 12.14 -0.10 8.04
N GLY A 33 12.04 0.44 9.28
CA GLY A 33 11.64 -0.33 10.46
C GLY A 33 12.64 -1.43 10.85
N SER A 34 13.90 -1.37 10.40
CA SER A 34 14.90 -2.43 10.50
C SER A 34 16.15 -1.99 11.23
N ARG A 35 16.72 -2.90 12.02
CA ARG A 35 18.06 -2.72 12.58
C ARG A 35 19.14 -2.58 11.50
N ILE A 36 18.95 -3.23 10.35
CA ILE A 36 19.94 -3.22 9.26
C ILE A 36 20.22 -1.79 8.75
N LEU A 37 19.22 -0.90 8.79
CA LEU A 37 19.32 0.49 8.35
C LEU A 37 19.07 1.51 9.48
N ALA A 38 19.12 1.11 10.76
CA ALA A 38 18.78 1.97 11.91
C ALA A 38 19.53 3.31 11.93
N ASP A 39 20.78 3.32 11.46
CA ASP A 39 21.65 4.50 11.42
C ASP A 39 21.87 5.05 10.01
N TYR A 40 21.17 4.52 9.00
CA TYR A 40 21.32 4.99 7.63
C TYR A 40 20.70 6.37 7.44
N VAL A 41 21.52 7.34 7.05
CA VAL A 41 21.10 8.70 6.68
C VAL A 41 21.07 8.82 5.17
N ALA A 42 19.91 9.13 4.62
CA ALA A 42 19.74 9.21 3.18
C ALA A 42 20.46 10.44 2.58
N PRO A 43 21.29 10.28 1.52
CA PRO A 43 22.01 11.38 0.89
C PRO A 43 21.17 12.18 -0.11
N TYR A 44 19.95 11.73 -0.43
CA TYR A 44 19.03 12.34 -1.40
C TYR A 44 17.57 12.15 -0.97
N ASP A 45 16.68 12.94 -1.55
CA ASP A 45 15.23 12.78 -1.39
C ASP A 45 14.70 11.76 -2.41
N ALA A 46 13.71 10.96 -2.01
CA ALA A 46 12.86 10.25 -2.96
C ALA A 46 12.13 11.27 -3.85
N THR A 47 11.84 10.92 -5.12
CA THR A 47 11.16 11.82 -6.05
C THR A 47 9.84 12.36 -5.51
N ALA A 48 9.02 11.50 -4.88
CA ALA A 48 7.78 11.93 -4.22
C ALA A 48 8.04 12.96 -3.11
N VAL A 49 9.10 12.76 -2.31
CA VAL A 49 9.50 13.70 -1.24
C VAL A 49 10.01 15.02 -1.82
N ALA A 50 10.81 14.96 -2.89
CA ALA A 50 11.30 16.18 -3.59
C ALA A 50 10.13 16.99 -4.16
N LYS A 51 9.11 16.35 -4.73
CA LYS A 51 7.89 16.99 -5.22
C LYS A 51 7.07 17.64 -4.10
N LEU A 52 6.94 16.98 -2.94
CA LEU A 52 6.30 17.58 -1.75
C LEU A 52 7.04 18.86 -1.30
N ARG A 53 8.38 18.82 -1.25
CA ARG A 53 9.18 20.02 -0.92
C ARG A 53 8.98 21.13 -1.95
N ALA A 54 8.96 20.79 -3.24
CA ALA A 54 8.71 21.77 -4.31
C ALA A 54 7.31 22.39 -4.25
N ALA A 55 6.33 21.65 -3.68
CA ALA A 55 4.99 22.14 -3.39
C ALA A 55 4.87 22.91 -2.06
N ASP A 56 5.99 23.20 -1.40
CA ASP A 56 6.09 23.91 -0.11
C ASP A 56 5.47 23.16 1.09
N ALA A 57 5.31 21.84 1.02
CA ALA A 57 4.89 21.02 2.15
C ALA A 57 5.93 21.03 3.29
N VAL A 58 5.46 20.89 4.52
CA VAL A 58 6.31 20.70 5.70
C VAL A 58 6.44 19.19 5.97
N LEU A 59 7.65 18.65 5.84
CA LEU A 59 7.89 17.26 6.19
C LEU A 59 7.92 17.13 7.72
N LEU A 60 6.87 16.53 8.28
CA LEU A 60 6.68 16.42 9.72
C LEU A 60 7.68 15.46 10.37
N GLY A 61 7.98 14.35 9.69
CA GLY A 61 8.88 13.30 10.19
C GLY A 61 8.64 11.96 9.50
N LYS A 62 9.29 10.92 10.06
CA LYS A 62 9.19 9.55 9.58
C LYS A 62 8.20 8.74 10.42
N THR A 63 7.38 7.92 9.78
CA THR A 63 6.41 7.06 10.46
C THR A 63 6.88 5.61 10.48
N ASN A 64 6.58 4.93 11.59
CA ASN A 64 6.88 3.52 11.77
C ASN A 64 6.18 2.63 10.72
N MET A 65 6.72 1.43 10.53
CA MET A 65 6.26 0.51 9.49
C MET A 65 6.69 -0.92 9.81
N ASP A 66 6.07 -1.93 9.20
CA ASP A 66 6.63 -3.27 9.18
C ASP A 66 7.99 -3.27 8.48
N GLU A 67 8.94 -4.05 8.99
CA GLU A 67 10.31 -4.09 8.51
C GLU A 67 10.39 -4.35 6.99
N PHE A 68 11.05 -3.46 6.25
CA PHE A 68 11.15 -3.46 4.78
C PHE A 68 9.82 -3.59 4.05
N ALA A 69 8.75 -3.04 4.62
CA ALA A 69 7.37 -3.15 4.13
C ALA A 69 6.83 -4.59 4.07
N MET A 70 7.39 -5.51 4.86
CA MET A 70 7.03 -6.92 4.95
C MET A 70 6.21 -7.21 6.20
N GLY A 71 4.92 -7.16 6.08
CA GLY A 71 3.98 -7.43 7.14
C GLY A 71 2.56 -7.17 6.68
N SER A 72 1.63 -7.05 7.57
CA SER A 72 0.30 -6.52 7.32
C SER A 72 -0.32 -5.96 8.60
N SER A 73 0.47 -5.80 9.68
CA SER A 73 -0.03 -5.39 11.00
C SER A 73 0.75 -4.28 11.66
N ASN A 74 1.97 -3.98 11.21
CA ASN A 74 2.94 -3.09 11.83
C ASN A 74 3.47 -3.61 13.18
N GLU A 75 3.50 -4.94 13.37
CA GLU A 75 4.10 -5.59 14.52
C GLU A 75 5.56 -6.00 14.28
N ASN A 76 5.99 -6.11 13.02
CA ASN A 76 7.33 -6.56 12.61
C ASN A 76 8.38 -5.44 12.57
N SER A 77 8.23 -4.36 13.32
CA SER A 77 9.21 -3.28 13.35
C SER A 77 10.26 -3.50 14.41
N HIS A 78 11.53 -3.21 14.09
CA HIS A 78 12.63 -3.14 15.06
C HIS A 78 12.37 -2.13 16.20
N PHE A 79 11.55 -1.11 15.94
CA PHE A 79 11.21 -0.05 16.90
C PHE A 79 9.95 -0.37 17.73
N GLY A 80 9.43 -1.59 17.61
CA GLY A 80 8.20 -2.04 18.24
C GLY A 80 6.94 -1.74 17.42
N PRO A 81 5.78 -2.25 17.88
CA PRO A 81 4.51 -2.13 17.15
C PRO A 81 3.95 -0.72 17.19
N THR A 82 3.19 -0.37 16.15
CA THR A 82 2.27 0.76 16.18
C THR A 82 0.89 0.28 16.63
N ARG A 83 0.19 1.10 17.38
CA ARG A 83 -1.17 0.82 17.87
C ARG A 83 -2.21 1.56 17.05
N ASN A 84 -3.38 0.97 16.89
CA ASN A 84 -4.50 1.60 16.20
C ASN A 84 -5.12 2.70 17.08
N PRO A 85 -5.24 3.96 16.60
CA PRO A 85 -5.85 5.03 17.39
C PRO A 85 -7.34 4.82 17.72
N ARG A 86 -8.02 3.93 16.98
CA ARG A 86 -9.44 3.60 17.24
C ARG A 86 -9.61 2.66 18.43
N ASP A 87 -8.61 1.79 18.65
CA ASP A 87 -8.52 0.88 19.78
C ASP A 87 -7.04 0.49 19.98
N LEU A 88 -6.44 0.92 21.09
CA LEU A 88 -5.00 0.76 21.33
C LEU A 88 -4.54 -0.70 21.54
N ASP A 89 -5.46 -1.64 21.74
CA ASP A 89 -5.15 -3.07 21.81
C ASP A 89 -5.15 -3.76 20.46
N ARG A 90 -5.41 -3.01 19.37
CA ARG A 90 -5.48 -3.53 18.01
C ARG A 90 -4.40 -3.00 17.10
N VAL A 91 -4.16 -3.74 16.03
CA VAL A 91 -3.22 -3.38 14.98
C VAL A 91 -3.78 -2.23 14.12
N PRO A 92 -2.94 -1.28 13.68
CA PRO A 92 -3.36 -0.25 12.73
C PRO A 92 -3.40 -0.78 11.29
N GLY A 93 -3.03 -2.06 11.08
CA GLY A 93 -2.69 -2.59 9.78
C GLY A 93 -1.28 -2.22 9.35
N GLY A 94 -0.87 -2.71 8.18
CA GLY A 94 0.48 -2.52 7.68
C GLY A 94 0.62 -2.84 6.17
N SER A 95 1.79 -2.53 5.68
CA SER A 95 3.01 -2.07 6.37
C SER A 95 3.07 -0.56 6.63
N SER A 96 2.12 0.27 6.16
CA SER A 96 2.09 1.72 6.42
C SER A 96 1.29 2.06 7.70
N GLY A 97 1.33 1.20 8.72
CA GLY A 97 0.54 1.35 9.95
C GLY A 97 0.83 2.66 10.71
N GLY A 98 2.09 3.05 10.82
CA GLY A 98 2.45 4.32 11.44
C GLY A 98 1.94 5.55 10.68
N SER A 99 1.91 5.51 9.34
CA SER A 99 1.33 6.57 8.50
C SER A 99 -0.18 6.65 8.69
N ALA A 100 -0.87 5.50 8.68
CA ALA A 100 -2.32 5.45 8.90
C ALA A 100 -2.69 5.92 10.30
N ALA A 101 -1.99 5.43 11.33
CA ALA A 101 -2.22 5.83 12.71
C ALA A 101 -1.98 7.34 12.92
N ALA A 102 -0.92 7.91 12.32
CA ALA A 102 -0.62 9.33 12.44
C ALA A 102 -1.75 10.21 11.88
N VAL A 103 -2.33 9.86 10.74
CA VAL A 103 -3.46 10.57 10.14
C VAL A 103 -4.74 10.34 10.94
N ALA A 104 -5.02 9.09 11.34
CA ALA A 104 -6.21 8.76 12.12
C ALA A 104 -6.26 9.45 13.49
N ALA A 105 -5.08 9.67 14.11
CA ALA A 105 -4.91 10.33 15.41
C ALA A 105 -4.75 11.85 15.33
N ASP A 106 -4.91 12.48 14.16
CA ASP A 106 -4.69 13.94 13.95
C ASP A 106 -3.28 14.44 14.27
N THR A 107 -2.29 13.56 14.32
CA THR A 107 -0.88 13.94 14.52
C THR A 107 -0.19 14.36 13.22
N ALA A 108 -0.78 14.02 12.09
CA ALA A 108 -0.43 14.52 10.76
C ALA A 108 -1.72 14.77 9.96
N ILE A 109 -1.75 15.83 9.15
CA ILE A 109 -2.90 16.11 8.25
C ILE A 109 -2.97 15.02 7.18
N ALA A 110 -1.83 14.65 6.63
CA ALA A 110 -1.71 13.61 5.62
C ALA A 110 -0.38 12.87 5.77
N ALA A 111 -0.26 11.71 5.13
CA ALA A 111 0.98 10.93 5.10
C ALA A 111 1.19 10.28 3.72
N LEU A 112 2.46 9.99 3.40
CA LEU A 112 2.77 9.04 2.33
C LEU A 112 3.03 7.65 2.91
N GLY A 113 2.49 6.65 2.22
CA GLY A 113 2.74 5.24 2.45
C GLY A 113 3.32 4.55 1.21
N SER A 114 3.57 3.25 1.31
CA SER A 114 3.88 2.38 0.17
C SER A 114 2.99 1.16 0.20
N ASP A 115 2.55 0.71 -0.98
CA ASP A 115 1.61 -0.39 -1.17
C ASP A 115 2.20 -1.40 -2.15
N THR A 116 2.52 -2.59 -1.64
CA THR A 116 3.08 -3.72 -2.40
C THR A 116 2.06 -4.83 -2.55
N GLY A 117 1.17 -4.99 -1.57
CA GLY A 117 0.10 -5.97 -1.52
C GLY A 117 -1.17 -5.49 -0.82
N GLY A 118 -1.26 -4.18 -0.51
CA GLY A 118 -2.37 -3.59 0.24
C GLY A 118 -1.90 -2.60 1.30
N SER A 119 -0.60 -2.39 1.42
CA SER A 119 0.02 -1.70 2.56
C SER A 119 -0.25 -0.18 2.68
N VAL A 120 -1.08 0.41 1.84
CA VAL A 120 -1.72 1.74 2.01
C VAL A 120 -3.22 1.55 2.27
N ARG A 121 -3.88 0.72 1.47
CA ARG A 121 -5.34 0.55 1.47
C ARG A 121 -5.83 -0.18 2.73
N GLN A 122 -5.19 -1.29 3.11
CA GLN A 122 -5.58 -2.09 4.27
C GLN A 122 -5.42 -1.30 5.59
N PRO A 123 -4.26 -0.67 5.92
CA PRO A 123 -4.17 0.13 7.13
C PRO A 123 -5.08 1.36 7.13
N ALA A 124 -5.40 1.93 5.95
CA ALA A 124 -6.41 2.98 5.85
C ALA A 124 -7.79 2.47 6.27
N GLY A 125 -8.21 1.28 5.79
CA GLY A 125 -9.46 0.63 6.19
C GLY A 125 -9.52 0.36 7.70
N TYR A 126 -8.45 -0.16 8.29
CA TYR A 126 -8.38 -0.46 9.73
C TYR A 126 -8.37 0.77 10.63
N CYS A 127 -7.81 1.89 10.17
CA CYS A 127 -7.76 3.13 10.92
C CYS A 127 -8.93 4.08 10.62
N GLY A 128 -9.80 3.77 9.65
CA GLY A 128 -10.94 4.58 9.26
C GLY A 128 -10.53 5.91 8.62
N ILE A 129 -9.65 5.84 7.63
CA ILE A 129 -9.16 6.96 6.81
C ILE A 129 -9.14 6.56 5.33
N VAL A 130 -8.84 7.49 4.45
CA VAL A 130 -8.67 7.24 3.01
C VAL A 130 -7.24 6.80 2.73
N GLY A 131 -7.09 5.74 1.92
CA GLY A 131 -5.79 5.27 1.44
C GLY A 131 -5.83 4.96 -0.04
N LEU A 132 -5.03 5.66 -0.83
CA LEU A 132 -5.01 5.54 -2.28
C LEU A 132 -3.70 4.92 -2.77
N LYS A 133 -3.81 3.80 -3.46
CA LYS A 133 -2.73 3.22 -4.26
C LYS A 133 -2.93 3.59 -5.72
N PRO A 134 -2.09 4.42 -6.34
CA PRO A 134 -2.22 4.73 -7.76
C PRO A 134 -1.82 3.56 -8.66
N THR A 135 -2.04 3.71 -9.95
CA THR A 135 -1.54 2.80 -10.99
C THR A 135 -0.03 2.62 -10.85
N TYR A 136 0.45 1.39 -11.05
CA TYR A 136 1.89 1.11 -11.07
C TYR A 136 2.61 2.00 -12.09
N GLY A 137 3.64 2.73 -11.62
CA GLY A 137 4.39 3.70 -12.43
C GLY A 137 3.80 5.10 -12.49
N ARG A 138 2.60 5.39 -11.94
CA ARG A 138 2.03 6.74 -11.87
C ARG A 138 2.87 7.67 -10.99
N VAL A 139 3.42 7.14 -9.89
CA VAL A 139 4.33 7.82 -8.98
C VAL A 139 5.69 7.13 -9.04
N SER A 140 6.76 7.90 -9.22
CA SER A 140 8.12 7.39 -9.27
C SER A 140 8.49 6.65 -7.98
N ARG A 141 9.18 5.52 -8.13
CA ARG A 141 9.77 4.73 -7.05
C ARG A 141 11.23 5.10 -6.74
N TYR A 142 11.80 6.09 -7.44
CA TYR A 142 13.16 6.54 -7.14
C TYR A 142 13.26 7.06 -5.70
N GLY A 143 14.18 6.48 -4.93
CA GLY A 143 14.35 6.77 -3.50
C GLY A 143 13.37 6.04 -2.56
N LEU A 144 12.49 5.18 -3.09
CA LEU A 144 11.77 4.17 -2.32
C LEU A 144 12.67 2.95 -2.14
N VAL A 145 12.93 2.54 -0.90
CA VAL A 145 13.67 1.30 -0.62
C VAL A 145 12.80 0.11 -1.04
N ALA A 146 13.30 -0.68 -1.98
CA ALA A 146 12.50 -1.70 -2.63
C ALA A 146 12.24 -2.93 -1.73
N PHE A 147 10.96 -3.32 -1.63
CA PHE A 147 10.54 -4.65 -1.22
C PHE A 147 10.39 -5.56 -2.46
N ALA A 148 9.40 -5.32 -3.30
CA ALA A 148 9.14 -6.05 -4.54
C ALA A 148 8.99 -5.07 -5.69
N SER A 149 10.04 -4.93 -6.49
CA SER A 149 10.18 -3.84 -7.47
C SER A 149 9.08 -3.81 -8.53
N SER A 150 8.46 -4.95 -8.85
CA SER A 150 7.37 -5.02 -9.83
C SER A 150 5.98 -4.78 -9.24
N LEU A 151 5.89 -4.50 -7.92
CA LEU A 151 4.63 -4.35 -7.19
C LEU A 151 4.57 -3.06 -6.37
N ASP A 152 5.70 -2.58 -5.83
CA ASP A 152 5.77 -1.44 -4.94
C ASP A 152 5.22 -0.17 -5.58
N GLN A 153 4.37 0.58 -4.85
CA GLN A 153 3.86 1.86 -5.27
C GLN A 153 3.72 2.81 -4.07
N ILE A 154 4.10 4.10 -4.24
CA ILE A 154 3.86 5.14 -3.24
C ILE A 154 2.43 5.65 -3.41
N GLY A 155 1.74 5.88 -2.28
CA GLY A 155 0.39 6.43 -2.27
C GLY A 155 0.09 7.26 -1.02
N PRO A 156 -0.86 8.21 -1.11
CA PRO A 156 -1.30 9.03 0.00
C PRO A 156 -2.22 8.30 0.97
N LEU A 157 -2.14 8.71 2.25
CA LEU A 157 -3.07 8.42 3.32
C LEU A 157 -3.58 9.76 3.86
N THR A 158 -4.90 9.96 3.87
CA THR A 158 -5.54 11.25 4.17
C THR A 158 -6.83 11.06 4.95
N LYS A 159 -7.39 12.15 5.49
CA LYS A 159 -8.71 12.12 6.14
C LYS A 159 -9.84 11.98 5.14
N ASP A 160 -9.70 12.58 3.98
CA ASP A 160 -10.72 12.64 2.94
C ASP A 160 -10.14 12.39 1.54
N VAL A 161 -11.03 12.21 0.57
CA VAL A 161 -10.70 11.88 -0.82
C VAL A 161 -10.16 13.09 -1.57
N GLU A 162 -10.59 14.31 -1.22
CA GLU A 162 -10.11 15.55 -1.87
C GLU A 162 -8.63 15.76 -1.58
N ASP A 163 -8.19 15.57 -0.32
CA ASP A 163 -6.78 15.61 0.07
C ASP A 163 -5.95 14.50 -0.62
N ALA A 164 -6.53 13.29 -0.77
CA ALA A 164 -5.86 12.21 -1.49
C ALA A 164 -5.65 12.56 -2.98
N ALA A 165 -6.64 13.18 -3.61
CA ALA A 165 -6.57 13.65 -5.00
C ALA A 165 -5.51 14.76 -5.17
N LEU A 166 -5.51 15.74 -4.27
CA LEU A 166 -4.53 16.83 -4.28
C LEU A 166 -3.10 16.30 -4.13
N LEU A 167 -2.87 15.42 -3.14
CA LEU A 167 -1.56 14.83 -2.92
C LEU A 167 -1.11 13.96 -4.08
N LEU A 168 -2.01 13.14 -4.66
CA LEU A 168 -1.70 12.35 -5.83
C LEU A 168 -1.25 13.26 -6.99
N GLY A 169 -1.95 14.36 -7.25
CA GLY A 169 -1.58 15.34 -8.27
C GLY A 169 -0.15 15.87 -8.09
N VAL A 170 0.21 16.18 -6.85
CA VAL A 170 1.56 16.70 -6.53
C VAL A 170 2.65 15.66 -6.74
N ILE A 171 2.46 14.40 -6.30
CA ILE A 171 3.53 13.38 -6.33
C ILE A 171 3.62 12.61 -7.65
N SER A 172 2.59 12.68 -8.52
CA SER A 172 2.51 11.97 -9.81
C SER A 172 3.40 12.55 -10.90
N GLY A 173 3.61 11.79 -11.97
CA GLY A 173 4.27 12.21 -13.21
C GLY A 173 5.58 11.50 -13.47
N HIS A 174 5.99 11.54 -14.74
CA HIS A 174 7.17 10.86 -15.25
C HIS A 174 8.47 11.28 -14.54
N ASP A 175 9.33 10.29 -14.31
CA ASP A 175 10.66 10.47 -13.73
C ASP A 175 11.67 9.56 -14.45
N ALA A 176 12.62 10.16 -15.15
CA ALA A 176 13.68 9.45 -15.87
C ALA A 176 14.62 8.64 -14.94
N SER A 177 14.58 8.89 -13.62
CA SER A 177 15.35 8.13 -12.62
C SER A 177 14.71 6.78 -12.26
N ASP A 178 13.46 6.55 -12.65
CA ASP A 178 12.74 5.30 -12.47
C ASP A 178 12.30 4.75 -13.84
N ALA A 179 12.96 3.69 -14.30
CA ALA A 179 12.67 3.04 -15.58
C ALA A 179 11.23 2.48 -15.70
N THR A 180 10.50 2.39 -14.59
CA THR A 180 9.10 1.93 -14.57
C THR A 180 8.10 3.09 -14.46
N SER A 181 8.59 4.33 -14.34
CA SER A 181 7.74 5.52 -14.29
C SER A 181 7.02 5.72 -15.63
N ALA A 182 5.69 5.79 -15.59
CA ALA A 182 4.89 5.93 -16.79
C ALA A 182 4.94 7.36 -17.35
N ASP A 183 5.16 7.47 -18.65
CA ASP A 183 5.07 8.76 -19.37
C ASP A 183 3.63 8.98 -19.83
N VAL A 184 2.75 9.29 -18.87
CA VAL A 184 1.32 9.53 -19.05
C VAL A 184 0.97 10.85 -18.36
N GLU A 185 0.19 11.69 -19.03
CA GLU A 185 -0.27 12.96 -18.49
C GLU A 185 -0.90 12.81 -17.11
N VAL A 186 -0.63 13.77 -16.22
CA VAL A 186 -1.22 13.85 -14.89
C VAL A 186 -2.40 14.81 -14.95
N PRO A 187 -3.64 14.32 -14.83
CA PRO A 187 -4.81 15.20 -14.84
C PRO A 187 -4.92 15.96 -13.51
N ASP A 188 -5.74 17.00 -13.51
CA ASP A 188 -6.21 17.59 -12.26
C ASP A 188 -7.27 16.68 -11.62
N TYR A 189 -6.83 15.84 -10.69
CA TYR A 189 -7.69 14.88 -9.99
C TYR A 189 -8.81 15.53 -9.18
N CYS A 190 -8.68 16.81 -8.82
CA CYS A 190 -9.71 17.54 -8.07
C CYS A 190 -10.86 18.04 -8.98
N GLN A 191 -10.62 18.19 -10.28
CA GLN A 191 -11.55 18.82 -11.20
C GLN A 191 -12.92 18.13 -11.28
N LYS A 192 -12.95 16.78 -11.24
CA LYS A 192 -14.17 15.98 -11.43
C LYS A 192 -14.68 15.31 -10.14
N LEU A 193 -14.08 15.56 -9.00
CA LEU A 193 -14.45 14.89 -7.73
C LEU A 193 -15.94 14.97 -7.42
N ARG A 194 -16.56 16.13 -7.68
CA ARG A 194 -17.97 16.41 -7.34
C ARG A 194 -18.96 16.07 -8.46
N ALA A 195 -18.53 15.37 -9.52
CA ALA A 195 -19.41 15.03 -10.65
C ALA A 195 -20.40 13.89 -10.34
N GLY A 196 -20.36 13.29 -9.15
CA GLY A 196 -21.24 12.19 -8.74
C GLY A 196 -20.91 10.88 -9.46
N VAL A 197 -21.82 9.90 -9.38
CA VAL A 197 -21.63 8.55 -9.93
C VAL A 197 -22.62 8.19 -11.02
N GLU A 198 -23.51 9.12 -11.41
CA GLU A 198 -24.51 8.88 -12.45
C GLU A 198 -23.85 8.40 -13.74
N GLY A 199 -24.38 7.33 -14.29
CA GLY A 199 -23.94 6.73 -15.54
C GLY A 199 -22.72 5.80 -15.43
N LEU A 200 -22.03 5.73 -14.26
CA LEU A 200 -20.97 4.75 -14.04
C LEU A 200 -21.55 3.34 -13.88
N THR A 201 -20.85 2.35 -14.42
CA THR A 201 -21.13 0.94 -14.18
C THR A 201 -20.12 0.40 -13.15
N ILE A 202 -20.63 -0.12 -12.04
CA ILE A 202 -19.82 -0.63 -10.91
C ILE A 202 -19.99 -2.15 -10.85
N GLY A 203 -18.89 -2.86 -11.06
CA GLY A 203 -18.83 -4.31 -10.96
C GLY A 203 -18.72 -4.77 -9.50
N LEU A 204 -19.48 -5.79 -9.13
CA LEU A 204 -19.40 -6.49 -7.86
C LEU A 204 -18.79 -7.86 -8.13
N PRO A 205 -17.51 -8.11 -7.75
CA PRO A 205 -16.89 -9.42 -7.96
C PRO A 205 -17.54 -10.46 -7.05
N GLU A 206 -18.21 -11.47 -7.61
CA GLU A 206 -18.92 -12.49 -6.85
C GLU A 206 -18.02 -13.20 -5.82
N GLN A 207 -16.77 -13.45 -6.20
CA GLN A 207 -15.80 -14.14 -5.35
C GLN A 207 -15.34 -13.32 -4.13
N PHE A 208 -15.58 -11.99 -4.12
CA PHE A 208 -15.22 -11.15 -2.97
C PHE A 208 -16.23 -11.24 -1.83
N PHE A 209 -17.40 -11.80 -2.07
CA PHE A 209 -18.49 -11.98 -1.10
C PHE A 209 -18.65 -13.44 -0.66
N GLY A 210 -17.59 -14.23 -0.75
CA GLY A 210 -17.54 -15.66 -0.41
C GLY A 210 -17.22 -15.95 1.05
N GLU A 211 -16.85 -17.21 1.29
CA GLU A 211 -16.42 -17.71 2.59
C GLU A 211 -15.22 -16.94 3.15
N GLY A 212 -15.23 -16.63 4.45
CA GLY A 212 -14.17 -15.90 5.15
C GLY A 212 -14.39 -14.39 5.25
N LEU A 213 -15.36 -13.81 4.54
CA LEU A 213 -15.75 -12.43 4.73
C LEU A 213 -16.70 -12.30 5.92
N ASP A 214 -16.37 -11.40 6.86
CA ASP A 214 -17.22 -11.08 7.99
C ASP A 214 -18.57 -10.51 7.55
N ALA A 215 -19.66 -10.93 8.22
CA ALA A 215 -21.02 -10.56 7.85
C ALA A 215 -21.30 -9.04 7.95
N GLU A 216 -20.74 -8.36 8.96
CA GLU A 216 -20.90 -6.90 9.07
C GLU A 216 -20.14 -6.17 7.95
N THR A 217 -18.95 -6.68 7.60
CA THR A 217 -18.18 -6.16 6.47
C THR A 217 -18.94 -6.35 5.17
N ALA A 218 -19.49 -7.55 4.90
CA ALA A 218 -20.31 -7.82 3.72
C ALA A 218 -21.49 -6.85 3.63
N ALA A 219 -22.27 -6.74 4.71
CA ALA A 219 -23.44 -5.86 4.77
C ALA A 219 -23.09 -4.38 4.52
N ALA A 220 -21.94 -3.91 5.02
CA ALA A 220 -21.48 -2.54 4.81
C ALA A 220 -21.14 -2.26 3.33
N ILE A 221 -20.53 -3.24 2.63
CA ILE A 221 -20.22 -3.12 1.20
C ILE A 221 -21.50 -3.17 0.37
N GLU A 222 -22.45 -4.06 0.67
CA GLU A 222 -23.76 -4.15 0.00
C GLU A 222 -24.57 -2.86 0.19
N ALA A 223 -24.57 -2.29 1.39
CA ALA A 223 -25.22 -1.00 1.65
C ALA A 223 -24.55 0.13 0.85
N THR A 224 -23.23 0.09 0.69
CA THR A 224 -22.49 1.06 -0.15
C THR A 224 -22.87 0.91 -1.62
N ALA A 225 -22.96 -0.32 -2.14
CA ALA A 225 -23.41 -0.59 -3.49
C ALA A 225 -24.82 -0.04 -3.72
N SER A 226 -25.74 -0.27 -2.78
CA SER A 226 -27.13 0.24 -2.87
C SER A 226 -27.22 1.78 -2.88
N ARG A 227 -26.32 2.46 -2.10
CA ARG A 227 -26.23 3.94 -2.14
C ARG A 227 -25.75 4.44 -3.51
N LEU A 228 -24.75 3.78 -4.09
CA LEU A 228 -24.25 4.11 -5.43
C LEU A 228 -25.31 3.92 -6.50
N GLU A 229 -26.07 2.82 -6.45
CA GLU A 229 -27.20 2.57 -7.36
C GLU A 229 -28.28 3.64 -7.23
N SER A 230 -28.65 4.00 -6.00
CA SER A 230 -29.63 5.07 -5.72
C SER A 230 -29.17 6.43 -6.25
N ALA A 231 -27.86 6.64 -6.39
CA ALA A 231 -27.25 7.85 -6.96
C ALA A 231 -27.07 7.78 -8.49
N GLY A 232 -27.63 6.77 -9.15
CA GLY A 232 -27.66 6.64 -10.61
C GLY A 232 -26.51 5.84 -11.23
N ALA A 233 -25.68 5.18 -10.43
CA ALA A 233 -24.75 4.17 -10.93
C ALA A 233 -25.51 2.88 -11.31
N LYS A 234 -24.93 2.09 -12.23
CA LYS A 234 -25.42 0.76 -12.57
C LYS A 234 -24.58 -0.28 -11.83
N LEU A 235 -25.23 -1.21 -11.15
CA LEU A 235 -24.54 -2.35 -10.53
C LEU A 235 -24.54 -3.55 -11.48
N GLN A 236 -23.44 -4.27 -11.52
CA GLN A 236 -23.28 -5.46 -12.33
C GLN A 236 -22.44 -6.50 -11.59
N ASN A 237 -22.93 -7.75 -11.50
CA ASN A 237 -22.13 -8.86 -11.02
C ASN A 237 -21.04 -9.18 -12.05
N VAL A 238 -19.81 -9.34 -11.59
CA VAL A 238 -18.68 -9.72 -12.41
C VAL A 238 -17.97 -10.93 -11.82
N SER A 239 -17.37 -11.75 -12.67
CA SER A 239 -16.61 -12.92 -12.25
C SER A 239 -15.11 -12.69 -12.42
N LEU A 240 -14.35 -13.01 -11.38
CA LEU A 240 -12.88 -12.99 -11.36
C LEU A 240 -12.36 -14.40 -11.06
N PRO A 241 -12.42 -15.33 -12.03
CA PRO A 241 -12.20 -16.75 -11.77
C PRO A 241 -10.78 -17.12 -11.32
N VAL A 242 -9.81 -16.25 -11.47
CA VAL A 242 -8.45 -16.42 -10.94
C VAL A 242 -8.17 -15.39 -9.84
N ALA A 243 -8.45 -14.11 -10.12
CA ALA A 243 -8.19 -13.01 -9.20
C ALA A 243 -9.07 -13.05 -7.93
N GLY A 244 -10.21 -13.71 -7.96
CA GLY A 244 -11.11 -13.86 -6.82
C GLY A 244 -10.76 -15.01 -5.86
N HIS A 245 -9.80 -15.88 -6.17
CA HIS A 245 -9.47 -17.04 -5.36
C HIS A 245 -8.14 -16.87 -4.60
N ALA A 246 -8.22 -16.97 -3.26
CA ALA A 246 -7.07 -16.84 -2.36
C ALA A 246 -5.88 -17.73 -2.73
N GLU A 247 -6.16 -18.99 -3.07
CA GLU A 247 -5.16 -19.99 -3.44
C GLU A 247 -4.23 -19.51 -4.56
N TYR A 248 -4.79 -18.84 -5.56
CA TYR A 248 -4.00 -18.34 -6.70
C TYR A 248 -3.35 -17.00 -6.40
N CYS A 249 -4.09 -16.07 -5.78
CA CYS A 249 -3.63 -14.70 -5.57
C CYS A 249 -2.55 -14.62 -4.51
N ILE A 250 -2.79 -15.21 -3.33
CA ILE A 250 -1.85 -15.21 -2.21
C ILE A 250 -0.59 -16.00 -2.61
N GLY A 251 -0.76 -17.19 -3.21
CA GLY A 251 0.36 -17.99 -3.67
C GLY A 251 1.22 -17.27 -4.71
N ALA A 252 0.61 -16.69 -5.76
CA ALA A 252 1.33 -15.94 -6.78
C ALA A 252 2.03 -14.71 -6.21
N TYR A 253 1.34 -13.95 -5.34
CA TYR A 253 1.90 -12.77 -4.70
C TYR A 253 3.14 -13.12 -3.87
N TYR A 254 3.03 -14.10 -2.96
CA TYR A 254 4.16 -14.43 -2.09
C TYR A 254 5.34 -15.03 -2.84
N VAL A 255 5.13 -15.82 -3.88
CA VAL A 255 6.22 -16.32 -4.73
C VAL A 255 6.93 -15.16 -5.43
N VAL A 256 6.21 -14.26 -6.09
CA VAL A 256 6.80 -13.12 -6.80
C VAL A 256 7.45 -12.14 -5.82
N ALA A 257 6.73 -11.73 -4.78
CA ALA A 257 7.22 -10.74 -3.82
C ALA A 257 8.46 -11.22 -3.05
N THR A 258 8.48 -12.48 -2.60
CA THR A 258 9.65 -13.02 -1.88
C THR A 258 10.84 -13.24 -2.79
N ALA A 259 10.63 -13.66 -4.06
CA ALA A 259 11.69 -13.75 -5.04
C ALA A 259 12.38 -12.40 -5.27
N GLU A 260 11.58 -11.34 -5.47
CA GLU A 260 12.09 -9.98 -5.64
C GLU A 260 12.73 -9.44 -4.35
N ALA A 261 12.14 -9.71 -3.18
CA ALA A 261 12.71 -9.35 -1.89
C ALA A 261 14.09 -9.96 -1.66
N SER A 262 14.26 -11.26 -1.93
CA SER A 262 15.57 -11.92 -1.76
C SER A 262 16.65 -11.27 -2.63
N ALA A 263 16.32 -10.88 -3.86
CA ALA A 263 17.21 -10.17 -4.76
C ALA A 263 17.48 -8.73 -4.29
N ASN A 264 16.43 -7.97 -3.92
CA ASN A 264 16.55 -6.58 -3.49
C ASN A 264 17.32 -6.44 -2.17
N LEU A 265 17.08 -7.33 -1.20
CA LEU A 265 17.73 -7.26 0.11
C LEU A 265 19.13 -7.91 0.15
N SER A 266 19.60 -8.50 -0.95
CA SER A 266 20.95 -9.04 -1.08
C SER A 266 22.03 -7.98 -0.92
N ARG A 267 21.70 -6.71 -1.18
CA ARG A 267 22.61 -5.55 -1.04
C ARG A 267 22.97 -5.20 0.39
N TYR A 268 22.20 -5.67 1.36
CA TYR A 268 22.46 -5.44 2.80
C TYR A 268 23.32 -6.56 3.35
N ASP A 269 24.61 -6.46 3.09
CA ASP A 269 25.61 -7.50 3.31
C ASP A 269 26.63 -7.12 4.43
N GLY A 270 26.45 -5.95 5.07
CA GLY A 270 27.37 -5.44 6.09
C GLY A 270 28.64 -4.79 5.52
N VAL A 271 28.76 -4.63 4.19
CA VAL A 271 29.96 -4.04 3.54
C VAL A 271 29.75 -2.59 3.14
N ARG A 272 28.67 -2.30 2.38
CA ARG A 272 28.50 -1.02 1.68
C ARG A 272 27.84 0.02 2.57
N PHE A 273 26.79 -0.34 3.28
CA PHE A 273 26.03 0.51 4.18
C PHE A 273 25.12 -0.34 5.08
N GLY A 274 24.61 0.26 6.15
CA GLY A 274 23.79 -0.40 7.13
C GLY A 274 24.59 -1.11 8.23
N TYR A 275 23.88 -1.91 9.02
CA TYR A 275 24.44 -2.63 10.14
C TYR A 275 25.52 -3.62 9.71
N ARG A 276 26.64 -3.62 10.45
CA ARG A 276 27.73 -4.58 10.33
C ARG A 276 28.06 -5.16 11.70
N SER A 277 28.09 -6.49 11.81
CA SER A 277 28.52 -7.16 13.04
C SER A 277 29.99 -6.87 13.32
N GLY A 278 30.30 -6.51 14.57
CA GLY A 278 31.66 -6.23 15.03
C GLY A 278 32.47 -7.46 15.47
N GLU A 279 31.79 -8.61 15.61
CA GLU A 279 32.36 -9.81 16.20
C GLU A 279 32.84 -10.87 15.19
N ALA A 280 32.70 -10.57 13.89
CA ALA A 280 33.04 -11.50 12.82
C ALA A 280 34.57 -11.71 12.69
N SER A 281 35.01 -12.95 12.67
CA SER A 281 36.44 -13.32 12.52
C SER A 281 36.90 -13.36 11.06
N ASP A 282 35.96 -13.53 10.12
CA ASP A 282 36.22 -13.60 8.68
C ASP A 282 35.05 -13.01 7.85
N LEU A 283 35.25 -12.92 6.54
CA LEU A 283 34.28 -12.33 5.63
C LEU A 283 32.96 -13.10 5.61
N GLN A 284 32.96 -14.41 5.64
CA GLN A 284 31.77 -15.24 5.61
C GLN A 284 30.95 -15.07 6.89
N GLN A 285 31.61 -15.08 8.04
CA GLN A 285 30.97 -14.79 9.33
C GLN A 285 30.39 -13.37 9.36
N MET A 286 31.12 -12.38 8.83
CA MET A 286 30.63 -11.00 8.78
C MET A 286 29.31 -10.91 7.98
N TYR A 287 29.18 -11.57 6.82
CA TYR A 287 27.93 -11.63 6.07
C TYR A 287 26.82 -12.31 6.87
N HIS A 288 27.10 -13.48 7.43
CA HIS A 288 26.11 -14.25 8.18
C HIS A 288 25.60 -13.49 9.42
N GLN A 289 26.50 -13.00 10.23
CA GLN A 289 26.17 -12.31 11.48
C GLN A 289 25.45 -10.98 11.20
N SER A 290 25.94 -10.16 10.26
CA SER A 290 25.31 -8.88 9.92
C SER A 290 23.86 -9.06 9.47
N ARG A 291 23.58 -10.06 8.64
CA ARG A 291 22.23 -10.34 8.16
C ARG A 291 21.36 -11.02 9.21
N SER A 292 21.89 -11.95 9.95
CA SER A 292 21.19 -12.69 11.02
C SER A 292 20.77 -11.78 12.17
N GLU A 293 21.64 -10.84 12.58
CA GLU A 293 21.38 -9.89 13.66
C GLU A 293 20.61 -8.64 13.19
N GLY A 294 20.78 -8.25 11.93
CA GLY A 294 20.24 -7.02 11.38
C GLY A 294 18.81 -7.14 10.87
N PHE A 295 18.41 -8.30 10.34
CA PHE A 295 17.05 -8.57 9.88
C PHE A 295 16.18 -9.25 10.94
N GLY A 296 14.92 -8.84 11.03
CA GLY A 296 13.89 -9.51 11.82
C GLY A 296 13.44 -10.85 11.20
N ASP A 297 12.66 -11.61 11.94
CA ASP A 297 12.33 -13.00 11.59
C ASP A 297 11.45 -13.11 10.33
N GLU A 298 10.46 -12.22 10.16
CA GLU A 298 9.62 -12.23 8.97
C GLU A 298 10.41 -11.91 7.69
N VAL A 299 11.32 -10.94 7.75
CA VAL A 299 12.20 -10.61 6.62
C VAL A 299 13.13 -11.78 6.29
N LYS A 300 13.73 -12.42 7.29
CA LYS A 300 14.55 -13.63 7.09
C LYS A 300 13.74 -14.75 6.43
N ARG A 301 12.51 -15.00 6.90
CA ARG A 301 11.61 -15.99 6.32
C ARG A 301 11.36 -15.73 4.84
N ARG A 302 11.02 -14.48 4.47
CA ARG A 302 10.76 -14.11 3.07
C ARG A 302 12.01 -14.17 2.19
N ILE A 303 13.17 -13.80 2.70
CA ILE A 303 14.44 -13.97 1.98
C ILE A 303 14.72 -15.45 1.70
N MET A 304 14.51 -16.33 2.69
CA MET A 304 14.72 -17.78 2.53
C MET A 304 13.73 -18.36 1.51
N LEU A 305 12.45 -18.03 1.60
CA LEU A 305 11.43 -18.44 0.62
C LEU A 305 11.78 -17.96 -0.80
N GLY A 306 12.17 -16.69 -0.94
CA GLY A 306 12.57 -16.13 -2.22
C GLY A 306 13.80 -16.81 -2.81
N THR A 307 14.79 -17.10 -2.01
CA THR A 307 15.98 -17.86 -2.43
C THR A 307 15.61 -19.26 -2.88
N TYR A 308 14.70 -19.93 -2.17
CA TYR A 308 14.22 -21.26 -2.51
C TYR A 308 13.49 -21.28 -3.86
N VAL A 309 12.52 -20.38 -4.07
CA VAL A 309 11.73 -20.35 -5.31
C VAL A 309 12.55 -19.92 -6.54
N LEU A 310 13.69 -19.25 -6.34
CA LEU A 310 14.63 -18.89 -7.42
C LEU A 310 15.72 -19.92 -7.64
N SER A 311 15.84 -20.96 -6.80
CA SER A 311 16.91 -21.94 -6.92
C SER A 311 16.70 -22.89 -8.09
N ALA A 312 17.82 -23.52 -8.55
CA ALA A 312 17.80 -24.48 -9.65
C ALA A 312 16.83 -25.62 -9.38
N GLY A 313 15.99 -25.96 -10.36
CA GLY A 313 14.93 -26.97 -10.27
C GLY A 313 13.60 -26.48 -9.71
N TYR A 314 13.55 -25.32 -9.04
CA TYR A 314 12.32 -24.75 -8.50
C TYR A 314 11.83 -23.49 -9.24
N TYR A 315 12.72 -22.82 -9.97
CA TYR A 315 12.40 -21.59 -10.70
C TYR A 315 11.21 -21.76 -11.65
N ASP A 316 11.22 -22.82 -12.48
CA ASP A 316 10.14 -23.10 -13.44
C ASP A 316 8.85 -23.52 -12.73
N ALA A 317 8.98 -24.33 -11.67
CA ALA A 317 7.84 -24.88 -10.94
C ALA A 317 7.10 -23.83 -10.10
N TYR A 318 7.80 -22.84 -9.57
CA TYR A 318 7.23 -21.81 -8.69
C TYR A 318 7.21 -20.44 -9.35
N TYR A 319 8.39 -19.84 -9.64
CA TYR A 319 8.45 -18.45 -10.08
C TYR A 319 7.80 -18.23 -11.45
N LEU A 320 8.13 -19.03 -12.46
CA LEU A 320 7.50 -18.92 -13.78
C LEU A 320 6.01 -19.25 -13.72
N LYS A 321 5.60 -20.21 -12.91
CA LYS A 321 4.18 -20.54 -12.69
C LYS A 321 3.44 -19.35 -12.07
N ALA A 322 4.00 -18.71 -11.03
CA ALA A 322 3.42 -17.53 -10.40
C ALA A 322 3.30 -16.35 -11.38
N GLN A 323 4.29 -16.13 -12.27
CA GLN A 323 4.20 -15.11 -13.32
C GLN A 323 3.08 -15.42 -14.33
N LYS A 324 2.84 -16.68 -14.67
CA LYS A 324 1.70 -17.09 -15.52
C LYS A 324 0.37 -16.83 -14.81
N VAL A 325 0.26 -17.17 -13.53
CA VAL A 325 -0.94 -16.86 -12.72
C VAL A 325 -1.15 -15.34 -12.64
N ARG A 326 -0.09 -14.56 -12.45
CA ARG A 326 -0.16 -13.08 -12.50
C ARG A 326 -0.73 -12.57 -13.83
N THR A 327 -0.38 -13.19 -14.94
CA THR A 327 -0.95 -12.84 -16.25
C THR A 327 -2.45 -13.12 -16.30
N LEU A 328 -2.90 -14.29 -15.81
CA LEU A 328 -4.32 -14.64 -15.76
C LEU A 328 -5.12 -13.70 -14.83
N ILE A 329 -4.54 -13.29 -13.71
CA ILE A 329 -5.13 -12.28 -12.82
C ILE A 329 -5.34 -10.95 -13.57
N ARG A 330 -4.35 -10.49 -14.33
CA ARG A 330 -4.47 -9.27 -15.15
C ARG A 330 -5.55 -9.40 -16.22
N GLU A 331 -5.66 -10.57 -16.85
CA GLU A 331 -6.69 -10.86 -17.86
C GLU A 331 -8.10 -10.85 -17.24
N ASP A 332 -8.28 -11.39 -16.02
CA ASP A 332 -9.56 -11.32 -15.32
C ASP A 332 -10.04 -9.87 -15.14
N PHE A 333 -9.16 -9.00 -14.61
CA PHE A 333 -9.50 -7.58 -14.48
C PHE A 333 -9.72 -6.90 -15.83
N SER A 334 -8.91 -7.20 -16.85
CA SER A 334 -9.08 -6.63 -18.18
C SER A 334 -10.45 -6.98 -18.77
N ARG A 335 -10.92 -8.22 -18.58
CA ARG A 335 -12.27 -8.64 -18.99
C ARG A 335 -13.36 -7.92 -18.19
N ALA A 336 -13.23 -7.89 -16.86
CA ALA A 336 -14.22 -7.21 -16.01
C ALA A 336 -14.38 -5.73 -16.39
N PHE A 337 -13.27 -5.05 -16.70
CA PHE A 337 -13.29 -3.64 -17.12
C PHE A 337 -13.72 -3.41 -18.58
N THR A 338 -14.08 -4.44 -19.36
CA THR A 338 -14.81 -4.20 -20.63
C THR A 338 -16.24 -3.83 -20.40
N ASP A 339 -16.83 -4.25 -19.28
CA ASP A 339 -18.26 -4.13 -18.99
C ASP A 339 -18.54 -3.20 -17.80
N CYS A 340 -17.54 -2.77 -17.05
CA CYS A 340 -17.70 -1.85 -15.93
C CYS A 340 -16.54 -0.85 -15.82
N ASP A 341 -16.84 0.32 -15.25
CA ASP A 341 -15.88 1.41 -15.04
C ASP A 341 -15.02 1.19 -13.77
N LEU A 342 -15.63 0.60 -12.75
CA LEU A 342 -15.04 0.39 -11.43
C LEU A 342 -15.45 -0.97 -10.88
N LEU A 343 -14.65 -1.51 -9.95
CA LEU A 343 -15.04 -2.64 -9.10
C LEU A 343 -15.13 -2.18 -7.65
N LEU A 344 -16.16 -2.66 -6.94
CA LEU A 344 -16.37 -2.42 -5.52
C LEU A 344 -16.23 -3.73 -4.74
N GLY A 345 -15.52 -3.69 -3.62
CA GLY A 345 -15.37 -4.82 -2.72
C GLY A 345 -14.87 -4.43 -1.34
N PRO A 346 -14.66 -5.37 -0.43
CA PRO A 346 -14.03 -5.12 0.86
C PRO A 346 -12.54 -4.84 0.70
N VAL A 347 -11.95 -4.09 1.65
CA VAL A 347 -10.50 -3.88 1.70
C VAL A 347 -9.79 -4.98 2.50
N SER A 348 -10.50 -5.56 3.46
CA SER A 348 -10.03 -6.67 4.32
C SER A 348 -11.19 -7.57 4.70
N PRO A 349 -10.95 -8.85 5.08
CA PRO A 349 -12.03 -9.77 5.47
C PRO A 349 -12.77 -9.35 6.74
N THR A 350 -12.09 -8.68 7.67
CA THR A 350 -12.58 -8.29 9.00
C THR A 350 -12.13 -6.88 9.35
N THR A 351 -12.66 -6.33 10.44
CA THR A 351 -12.08 -5.16 11.10
C THR A 351 -10.72 -5.48 11.73
N ALA A 352 -10.01 -4.47 12.26
CA ALA A 352 -8.69 -4.64 12.87
C ALA A 352 -8.71 -5.71 13.98
N PHE A 353 -7.77 -6.65 13.96
CA PHE A 353 -7.58 -7.71 14.96
C PHE A 353 -6.67 -7.23 16.10
N CYS A 354 -6.65 -7.96 17.24
CA CYS A 354 -5.83 -7.59 18.38
C CYS A 354 -4.33 -7.79 18.12
N LEU A 355 -3.51 -6.99 18.77
CA LEU A 355 -2.05 -7.18 18.77
C LEU A 355 -1.72 -8.58 19.30
N GLY A 356 -0.87 -9.30 18.60
CA GLY A 356 -0.43 -10.65 18.96
C GLY A 356 -1.27 -11.79 18.37
N ASP A 357 -2.50 -11.55 17.92
CA ASP A 357 -3.43 -12.63 17.51
C ASP A 357 -2.93 -13.49 16.35
N LYS A 358 -2.11 -12.93 15.44
CA LYS A 358 -1.70 -13.61 14.20
C LYS A 358 -0.18 -13.74 14.04
N ILE A 359 0.60 -13.42 15.06
CA ILE A 359 2.08 -13.46 14.98
C ILE A 359 2.59 -14.88 14.71
N ASP A 360 1.96 -15.88 15.32
CA ASP A 360 2.39 -17.29 15.23
C ASP A 360 1.81 -18.03 14.01
N ASP A 361 0.88 -17.40 13.25
CA ASP A 361 0.29 -17.96 12.05
C ASP A 361 0.48 -17.05 10.83
N PRO A 362 1.60 -17.18 10.10
CA PRO A 362 1.85 -16.36 8.92
C PRO A 362 0.78 -16.47 7.83
N LEU A 363 0.14 -17.64 7.67
CA LEU A 363 -0.90 -17.82 6.66
C LEU A 363 -2.15 -17.00 6.99
N GLN A 364 -2.57 -17.01 8.25
CA GLN A 364 -3.67 -16.17 8.74
C GLN A 364 -3.38 -14.68 8.56
N MET A 365 -2.11 -14.27 8.77
CA MET A 365 -1.68 -12.90 8.52
C MET A 365 -1.80 -12.56 7.03
N TYR A 366 -1.36 -13.46 6.14
CA TYR A 366 -1.37 -13.26 4.70
C TYR A 366 -2.77 -13.18 4.10
N LEU A 367 -3.73 -13.92 4.66
CA LEU A 367 -5.13 -13.90 4.22
C LEU A 367 -5.83 -12.55 4.47
N ASN A 368 -5.30 -11.68 5.33
CA ASN A 368 -5.87 -10.34 5.47
C ASN A 368 -5.74 -9.47 4.20
N ASP A 369 -4.79 -9.79 3.34
CA ASP A 369 -4.50 -9.04 2.11
C ASP A 369 -5.17 -9.63 0.86
N ILE A 370 -6.07 -10.63 1.03
CA ILE A 370 -6.69 -11.35 -0.08
C ILE A 370 -7.37 -10.44 -1.11
N TYR A 371 -8.02 -9.36 -0.66
CA TYR A 371 -8.74 -8.43 -1.54
C TYR A 371 -7.85 -7.35 -2.12
N THR A 372 -6.64 -7.17 -1.59
CA THR A 372 -5.75 -6.07 -1.99
C THR A 372 -4.62 -6.49 -2.90
N VAL A 373 -4.03 -7.69 -2.70
CA VAL A 373 -2.85 -8.17 -3.46
C VAL A 373 -3.09 -8.28 -4.96
N THR A 374 -4.33 -8.57 -5.37
CA THR A 374 -4.69 -8.76 -6.77
C THR A 374 -4.54 -7.50 -7.59
N ALA A 375 -4.89 -6.34 -7.03
CA ALA A 375 -4.70 -5.04 -7.65
C ALA A 375 -3.20 -4.72 -7.86
N ASN A 376 -2.32 -5.14 -6.93
CA ASN A 376 -0.87 -4.99 -7.10
C ASN A 376 -0.33 -5.92 -8.20
N LEU A 377 -0.74 -7.19 -8.21
CA LEU A 377 -0.36 -8.14 -9.25
C LEU A 377 -0.79 -7.67 -10.64
N ALA A 378 -1.95 -7.03 -10.74
CA ALA A 378 -2.48 -6.47 -11.98
C ALA A 378 -1.92 -5.07 -12.33
N GLY A 379 -1.31 -4.36 -11.38
CA GLY A 379 -0.81 -2.99 -11.56
C GLY A 379 -1.88 -1.90 -11.52
N LEU A 380 -3.08 -2.21 -11.03
CA LEU A 380 -4.27 -1.35 -11.05
C LEU A 380 -4.26 -0.32 -9.90
N PRO A 381 -4.89 0.85 -10.08
CA PRO A 381 -5.16 1.77 -8.98
C PRO A 381 -6.29 1.26 -8.10
N GLY A 382 -6.24 1.60 -6.82
CA GLY A 382 -7.28 1.27 -5.86
C GLY A 382 -7.32 2.24 -4.70
N VAL A 383 -8.50 2.49 -4.17
CA VAL A 383 -8.68 3.36 -3.00
C VAL A 383 -9.52 2.65 -1.95
N SER A 384 -9.12 2.80 -0.69
CA SER A 384 -9.89 2.42 0.49
C SER A 384 -10.58 3.66 1.06
N VAL A 385 -11.88 3.56 1.31
CA VAL A 385 -12.70 4.62 1.90
C VAL A 385 -13.47 4.04 3.10
N PRO A 386 -13.51 4.69 4.26
CA PRO A 386 -14.35 4.25 5.37
C PRO A 386 -15.83 4.38 5.00
N VAL A 387 -16.63 3.32 5.25
CA VAL A 387 -18.05 3.26 4.83
C VAL A 387 -19.03 2.96 5.96
N ALA A 388 -18.53 2.41 7.06
CA ALA A 388 -19.33 2.07 8.24
C ALA A 388 -18.45 1.92 9.49
N THR A 389 -19.12 1.80 10.62
CA THR A 389 -18.53 1.38 11.90
C THR A 389 -19.20 0.10 12.33
N ALA A 390 -18.41 -0.93 12.63
CA ALA A 390 -18.89 -2.22 13.13
C ALA A 390 -19.43 -2.12 14.56
N GLN A 391 -20.13 -3.15 15.04
CA GLN A 391 -20.70 -3.19 16.42
C GLN A 391 -19.63 -3.06 17.52
N ASN A 392 -18.39 -3.50 17.22
CA ASN A 392 -17.24 -3.35 18.11
C ASN A 392 -16.61 -1.95 18.09
N GLY A 393 -17.21 -0.98 17.38
CA GLY A 393 -16.72 0.40 17.27
C GLY A 393 -15.58 0.61 16.26
N LEU A 394 -15.14 -0.42 15.54
CA LEU A 394 -14.05 -0.32 14.59
C LEU A 394 -14.53 0.04 13.18
N PRO A 395 -13.71 0.75 12.40
CA PRO A 395 -14.07 1.13 11.03
C PRO A 395 -14.14 -0.07 10.10
N ILE A 396 -15.04 0.01 9.11
CA ILE A 396 -15.11 -0.87 7.95
C ILE A 396 -14.77 -0.03 6.71
N GLY A 397 -13.76 -0.49 5.94
CA GLY A 397 -13.36 0.13 4.69
C GLY A 397 -13.91 -0.61 3.46
N ALA A 398 -14.47 0.13 2.50
CA ALA A 398 -14.71 -0.34 1.16
C ALA A 398 -13.51 -0.06 0.26
N GLN A 399 -13.26 -0.93 -0.72
CA GLN A 399 -12.26 -0.73 -1.74
C GLN A 399 -12.91 -0.54 -3.09
N LEU A 400 -12.53 0.53 -3.80
CA LEU A 400 -12.76 0.67 -5.23
C LEU A 400 -11.48 0.35 -6.00
N LEU A 401 -11.62 -0.34 -7.15
CA LEU A 401 -10.55 -0.56 -8.13
C LEU A 401 -10.98 0.02 -9.48
N ALA A 402 -10.02 0.52 -10.27
CA ALA A 402 -10.26 1.06 -11.59
C ALA A 402 -9.28 0.50 -12.63
N PRO A 403 -9.55 0.66 -13.93
CA PRO A 403 -8.56 0.44 -14.97
C PRO A 403 -7.29 1.27 -14.73
N ALA A 404 -6.17 0.81 -15.28
CA ALA A 404 -4.91 1.54 -15.17
C ALA A 404 -5.06 2.98 -15.69
N PHE A 405 -4.57 3.94 -14.92
CA PHE A 405 -4.63 5.38 -15.19
C PHE A 405 -6.03 6.02 -15.17
N ALA A 406 -7.03 5.32 -14.62
CA ALA A 406 -8.38 5.85 -14.42
C ALA A 406 -8.60 6.39 -12.99
N GLU A 407 -7.56 6.96 -12.36
CA GLU A 407 -7.65 7.51 -11.01
C GLU A 407 -8.69 8.64 -10.88
N GLU A 408 -8.98 9.42 -11.94
CA GLU A 408 -10.04 10.44 -11.89
C GLU A 408 -11.41 9.81 -11.61
N THR A 409 -11.76 8.73 -12.33
CA THR A 409 -13.03 8.01 -12.15
C THR A 409 -13.08 7.33 -10.79
N LEU A 410 -11.94 6.74 -10.37
CA LEU A 410 -11.78 6.12 -9.06
C LEU A 410 -12.04 7.10 -7.92
N LEU A 411 -11.39 8.27 -7.94
CA LEU A 411 -11.51 9.31 -6.93
C LEU A 411 -12.90 9.96 -6.94
N ARG A 412 -13.50 10.17 -8.11
CA ARG A 412 -14.87 10.67 -8.26
C ARG A 412 -15.88 9.80 -7.52
N ALA A 413 -15.80 8.48 -7.71
CA ALA A 413 -16.69 7.55 -7.03
C ALA A 413 -16.37 7.42 -5.53
N ALA A 414 -15.10 7.41 -5.17
CA ALA A 414 -14.65 7.40 -3.77
C ALA A 414 -15.17 8.62 -3.00
N HIS A 415 -15.08 9.82 -3.59
CA HIS A 415 -15.61 11.05 -3.01
C HIS A 415 -17.13 10.97 -2.80
N HIS A 416 -17.88 10.41 -3.78
CA HIS A 416 -19.31 10.23 -3.61
C HIS A 416 -19.64 9.27 -2.44
N ILE A 417 -18.90 8.16 -2.31
CA ILE A 417 -19.05 7.23 -1.18
C ILE A 417 -18.83 7.97 0.13
N GLU A 418 -17.75 8.73 0.25
CA GLU A 418 -17.41 9.50 1.45
C GLU A 418 -18.50 10.49 1.87
N GLN A 419 -19.10 11.19 0.90
CA GLN A 419 -20.15 12.17 1.17
C GLN A 419 -21.50 11.53 1.57
N THR A 420 -21.67 10.22 1.36
CA THR A 420 -22.92 9.48 1.60
C THR A 420 -22.79 8.37 2.65
N ALA A 421 -21.60 8.21 3.27
CA ALA A 421 -21.30 7.21 4.30
C ALA A 421 -21.92 7.51 5.66
#